data_3845e99bdce922d992a6f9051eed64c0
#
_entry.id   3845e99bdce922d992a6f9051eed64c0
#
_cell.length_a   1.000
_cell.length_b   1.000
_cell.length_c   1.000
_cell.angle_alpha   90.00
_cell.angle_beta   90.00
_cell.angle_gamma   90.00
#
_symmetry.space_group_name_H-M   'P 1'
#
loop_
_entity.id
_entity.type
_entity.pdbx_description
1 polymer ?
#
loop_
_entity_poly.entity_id
_entity_poly.type
_entity_poly.pdbx_seq_one_letter_code
_entity_poly.pdbx_strand_id
1 'polypeptide(L)'
;MLENEFHKLEEKQEIRTTISQIRKEIKKQDSKKAFLELLQGKESMIVAFLSDEDAKTRKNTALLIGDLKLEQAKDALIAAYLNETTLYVKSAYLTALGKLDVRENLEFFKNRLLEVKNQQVPAEEQKHQGEEIRELNEIILKTEGAKKHQFTGFQMPHEMLLLTNREQREVTLSEVKEIGASVQR
;
A
#
# COMPACT_ATOMS: atom_id res chain seq x y z
N MET A 1 -20.64 -2.37 -18.79
CA MET A 1 -19.40 -1.55 -18.67
C MET A 1 -18.21 -2.42 -18.30
N LEU A 2 -18.20 -3.12 -17.13
CA LEU A 2 -17.06 -3.98 -16.72
C LEU A 2 -16.78 -5.14 -17.68
N GLU A 3 -17.78 -5.78 -18.25
CA GLU A 3 -17.62 -6.83 -19.25
C GLU A 3 -16.86 -6.34 -20.49
N ASN A 4 -17.17 -5.12 -20.96
CA ASN A 4 -16.45 -4.53 -22.08
C ASN A 4 -15.00 -4.23 -21.74
N GLU A 5 -14.73 -3.69 -20.54
CA GLU A 5 -13.35 -3.46 -20.08
C GLU A 5 -12.60 -4.78 -19.86
N PHE A 6 -13.27 -5.81 -19.38
CA PHE A 6 -12.70 -7.14 -19.25
C PHE A 6 -12.31 -7.73 -20.61
N HIS A 7 -13.17 -7.62 -21.60
CA HIS A 7 -12.89 -8.06 -22.96
C HIS A 7 -11.69 -7.33 -23.60
N LYS A 8 -11.57 -6.01 -23.38
CA LYS A 8 -10.38 -5.26 -23.80
C LYS A 8 -9.09 -5.79 -23.17
N LEU A 9 -9.13 -6.23 -21.89
CA LEU A 9 -7.97 -6.85 -21.26
C LEU A 9 -7.60 -8.18 -21.91
N GLU A 10 -8.60 -9.01 -22.24
CA GLU A 10 -8.38 -10.28 -22.94
C GLU A 10 -7.74 -10.05 -24.31
N GLU A 11 -8.17 -9.03 -25.03
CA GLU A 11 -7.63 -8.64 -26.33
C GLU A 11 -6.36 -7.79 -26.23
N LYS A 12 -5.88 -7.49 -25.03
CA LYS A 12 -4.72 -6.63 -24.75
C LYS A 12 -4.83 -5.23 -25.37
N GLN A 13 -6.05 -4.69 -25.41
CA GLN A 13 -6.31 -3.35 -25.95
C GLN A 13 -6.26 -2.30 -24.84
N GLU A 14 -5.58 -1.19 -25.10
CA GLU A 14 -5.52 -0.02 -24.19
C GLU A 14 -5.31 -0.40 -22.71
N ILE A 15 -4.45 -1.38 -22.42
CA ILE A 15 -4.29 -2.05 -21.12
C ILE A 15 -4.24 -1.06 -19.96
N ARG A 16 -3.42 -0.02 -20.07
CA ARG A 16 -3.25 1.00 -19.03
C ARG A 16 -4.55 1.73 -18.69
N THR A 17 -5.26 2.19 -19.71
CA THR A 17 -6.51 2.93 -19.57
C THR A 17 -7.59 2.01 -19.00
N THR A 18 -7.70 0.81 -19.55
CA THR A 18 -8.65 -0.23 -19.14
C THR A 18 -8.47 -0.62 -17.67
N ILE A 19 -7.25 -0.91 -17.22
CA ILE A 19 -6.97 -1.20 -15.80
C ILE A 19 -7.35 -0.02 -14.91
N SER A 20 -7.05 1.21 -15.34
CA SER A 20 -7.41 2.42 -14.57
C SER A 20 -8.93 2.59 -14.45
N GLN A 21 -9.69 2.27 -15.48
CA GLN A 21 -11.15 2.32 -15.47
C GLN A 21 -11.75 1.23 -14.57
N ILE A 22 -11.27 -0.01 -14.70
CA ILE A 22 -11.68 -1.12 -13.83
C ILE A 22 -11.44 -0.74 -12.36
N ARG A 23 -10.26 -0.21 -12.01
CA ARG A 23 -9.94 0.20 -10.64
C ARG A 23 -10.89 1.29 -10.10
N LYS A 24 -11.41 2.17 -10.95
CA LYS A 24 -12.42 3.15 -10.53
C LYS A 24 -13.77 2.50 -10.27
N GLU A 25 -14.18 1.58 -11.13
CA GLU A 25 -15.50 0.91 -11.03
C GLU A 25 -15.56 -0.05 -9.85
N ILE A 26 -14.53 -0.83 -9.58
CA ILE A 26 -14.48 -1.81 -8.47
C ILE A 26 -14.44 -1.18 -7.07
N LYS A 27 -14.38 0.15 -6.96
CA LYS A 27 -14.62 0.84 -5.67
C LYS A 27 -16.03 0.61 -5.15
N LYS A 28 -16.98 0.34 -6.04
CA LYS A 28 -18.34 -0.07 -5.69
C LYS A 28 -18.32 -1.57 -5.41
N GLN A 29 -18.90 -1.98 -4.29
CA GLN A 29 -18.86 -3.38 -3.83
C GLN A 29 -19.46 -4.35 -4.85
N ASP A 30 -20.61 -4.01 -5.43
CA ASP A 30 -21.28 -4.88 -6.42
C ASP A 30 -20.46 -5.03 -7.70
N SER A 31 -19.84 -3.93 -8.16
CA SER A 31 -18.94 -3.95 -9.33
C SER A 31 -17.70 -4.80 -9.08
N LYS A 32 -17.15 -4.76 -7.85
CA LYS A 32 -16.02 -5.59 -7.49
C LYS A 32 -16.36 -7.08 -7.54
N LYS A 33 -17.52 -7.47 -7.00
CA LYS A 33 -17.99 -8.86 -7.02
C LYS A 33 -18.19 -9.34 -8.45
N ALA A 34 -18.90 -8.56 -9.28
CA ALA A 34 -19.12 -8.88 -10.68
C ALA A 34 -17.80 -9.04 -11.45
N PHE A 35 -16.81 -8.18 -11.20
CA PHE A 35 -15.52 -8.30 -11.86
C PHE A 35 -14.74 -9.54 -11.41
N LEU A 36 -14.80 -9.92 -10.13
CA LEU A 36 -14.19 -11.16 -9.64
C LEU A 36 -14.82 -12.40 -10.26
N GLU A 37 -16.12 -12.39 -10.52
CA GLU A 37 -16.82 -13.47 -11.22
C GLU A 37 -16.33 -13.60 -12.68
N LEU A 38 -16.17 -12.49 -13.40
CA LEU A 38 -15.60 -12.48 -14.75
C LEU A 38 -14.13 -12.97 -14.79
N LEU A 39 -13.37 -12.65 -13.74
CA LEU A 39 -11.94 -12.96 -13.65
C LEU A 39 -11.66 -14.41 -13.22
N GLN A 40 -12.66 -15.11 -12.68
CA GLN A 40 -12.48 -16.46 -12.12
C GLN A 40 -11.81 -17.41 -13.11
N GLY A 41 -10.66 -17.98 -12.72
CA GLY A 41 -9.85 -18.87 -13.56
C GLY A 41 -8.99 -18.16 -14.61
N LYS A 42 -9.03 -16.83 -14.69
CA LYS A 42 -8.27 -16.02 -15.65
C LYS A 42 -7.33 -15.03 -14.95
N GLU A 43 -7.08 -15.20 -13.67
CA GLU A 43 -6.28 -14.27 -12.84
C GLU A 43 -4.84 -14.10 -13.36
N SER A 44 -4.29 -15.16 -13.98
CA SER A 44 -2.97 -15.14 -14.61
C SER A 44 -2.85 -14.08 -15.71
N MET A 45 -3.96 -13.74 -16.37
CA MET A 45 -3.99 -12.67 -17.38
C MET A 45 -3.63 -11.31 -16.75
N ILE A 46 -4.21 -11.00 -15.58
CA ILE A 46 -3.88 -9.76 -14.86
C ILE A 46 -2.43 -9.79 -14.36
N VAL A 47 -2.00 -10.92 -13.80
CA VAL A 47 -0.63 -11.10 -13.30
C VAL A 47 0.41 -10.86 -14.40
N ALA A 48 0.13 -11.27 -15.64
CA ALA A 48 1.04 -11.06 -16.77
C ALA A 48 1.37 -9.57 -17.01
N PHE A 49 0.45 -8.65 -16.73
CA PHE A 49 0.70 -7.21 -16.89
C PHE A 49 1.64 -6.60 -15.83
N LEU A 50 2.07 -7.37 -14.81
CA LEU A 50 3.15 -6.95 -13.91
C LEU A 50 4.51 -6.84 -14.63
N SER A 51 4.65 -7.48 -15.79
CA SER A 51 5.86 -7.44 -16.63
C SER A 51 5.68 -6.55 -17.88
N ASP A 52 4.64 -5.70 -17.93
CA ASP A 52 4.41 -4.77 -19.03
C ASP A 52 5.57 -3.77 -19.17
N GLU A 53 5.88 -3.34 -20.39
CA GLU A 53 6.95 -2.36 -20.64
C GLU A 53 6.61 -0.99 -20.04
N ASP A 54 5.32 -0.57 -20.05
CA ASP A 54 4.88 0.69 -19.46
C ASP A 54 4.82 0.60 -17.92
N ALA A 55 5.68 1.36 -17.25
CA ALA A 55 5.76 1.45 -15.80
C ALA A 55 4.42 1.83 -15.13
N LYS A 56 3.58 2.63 -15.81
CA LYS A 56 2.25 3.00 -15.28
C LYS A 56 1.27 1.85 -15.36
N THR A 57 1.37 1.01 -16.38
CA THR A 57 0.62 -0.24 -16.50
C THR A 57 1.01 -1.17 -15.36
N ARG A 58 2.30 -1.45 -15.15
CA ARG A 58 2.78 -2.28 -14.03
C ARG A 58 2.26 -1.76 -12.68
N LYS A 59 2.40 -0.46 -12.42
CA LYS A 59 1.88 0.19 -11.21
C LYS A 59 0.38 -0.05 -11.02
N ASN A 60 -0.43 0.23 -12.05
CA ASN A 60 -1.88 0.10 -11.96
C ASN A 60 -2.32 -1.37 -11.81
N THR A 61 -1.59 -2.29 -12.45
CA THR A 61 -1.82 -3.73 -12.30
C THR A 61 -1.57 -4.19 -10.86
N ALA A 62 -0.44 -3.81 -10.26
CA ALA A 62 -0.16 -4.13 -8.87
C ALA A 62 -1.27 -3.64 -7.94
N LEU A 63 -1.67 -2.39 -8.09
CA LEU A 63 -2.75 -1.82 -7.28
C LEU A 63 -4.10 -2.49 -7.53
N LEU A 64 -4.40 -2.92 -8.77
CA LEU A 64 -5.62 -3.69 -9.09
C LEU A 64 -5.62 -5.04 -8.37
N ILE A 65 -4.50 -5.77 -8.40
CA ILE A 65 -4.32 -7.04 -7.69
C ILE A 65 -4.60 -6.87 -6.19
N GLY A 66 -4.04 -5.83 -5.57
CA GLY A 66 -4.28 -5.52 -4.17
C GLY A 66 -5.73 -5.10 -3.88
N ASP A 67 -6.36 -4.30 -4.76
CA ASP A 67 -7.76 -3.86 -4.62
C ASP A 67 -8.73 -5.05 -4.72
N LEU A 68 -8.43 -6.03 -5.57
CA LEU A 68 -9.19 -7.28 -5.72
C LEU A 68 -8.87 -8.31 -4.63
N LYS A 69 -7.74 -8.19 -3.94
CA LYS A 69 -7.20 -9.16 -2.97
C LYS A 69 -6.93 -10.52 -3.61
N LEU A 70 -6.24 -10.52 -4.73
CA LEU A 70 -5.85 -11.77 -5.43
C LEU A 70 -4.66 -12.42 -4.71
N GLU A 71 -4.95 -13.26 -3.70
CA GLU A 71 -3.93 -13.89 -2.86
C GLU A 71 -2.95 -14.77 -3.68
N GLN A 72 -3.43 -15.42 -4.73
CA GLN A 72 -2.60 -16.23 -5.62
C GLN A 72 -1.56 -15.44 -6.42
N ALA A 73 -1.68 -14.10 -6.48
CA ALA A 73 -0.72 -13.23 -7.15
C ALA A 73 0.41 -12.72 -6.23
N LYS A 74 0.41 -13.12 -4.94
CA LYS A 74 1.35 -12.64 -3.92
C LYS A 74 2.82 -12.83 -4.34
N ASP A 75 3.19 -14.04 -4.72
CA ASP A 75 4.57 -14.35 -5.08
C ASP A 75 5.01 -13.62 -6.35
N ALA A 76 4.10 -13.47 -7.32
CA ALA A 76 4.36 -12.69 -8.52
C ALA A 76 4.57 -11.20 -8.21
N LEU A 77 3.81 -10.63 -7.27
CA LEU A 77 4.01 -9.25 -6.80
C LEU A 77 5.36 -9.08 -6.09
N ILE A 78 5.78 -10.03 -5.26
CA ILE A 78 7.09 -10.00 -4.59
C ILE A 78 8.20 -10.06 -5.63
N ALA A 79 8.11 -10.99 -6.58
CA ALA A 79 9.09 -11.11 -7.66
C ALA A 79 9.16 -9.84 -8.53
N ALA A 80 8.01 -9.26 -8.89
CA ALA A 80 7.94 -8.02 -9.64
C ALA A 80 8.54 -6.84 -8.85
N TYR A 81 8.26 -6.73 -7.55
CA TYR A 81 8.85 -5.72 -6.67
C TYR A 81 10.38 -5.79 -6.64
N LEU A 82 10.95 -7.00 -6.51
CA LEU A 82 12.40 -7.20 -6.46
C LEU A 82 13.08 -6.82 -7.79
N ASN A 83 12.44 -7.08 -8.92
CA ASN A 83 12.96 -6.81 -10.25
C ASN A 83 12.63 -5.40 -10.77
N GLU A 84 11.80 -4.63 -10.07
CA GLU A 84 11.38 -3.29 -10.51
C GLU A 84 12.55 -2.30 -10.37
N THR A 85 12.82 -1.57 -11.44
CA THR A 85 13.84 -0.51 -11.47
C THR A 85 13.26 0.89 -11.31
N THR A 86 11.97 1.06 -11.60
CA THR A 86 11.29 2.35 -11.50
C THR A 86 10.81 2.59 -10.07
N LEU A 87 11.48 3.46 -9.33
CA LEU A 87 11.27 3.65 -7.88
C LEU A 87 9.82 3.95 -7.49
N TYR A 88 9.12 4.82 -8.23
CA TYR A 88 7.73 5.15 -7.90
C TYR A 88 6.75 3.98 -8.12
N VAL A 89 7.18 2.91 -8.80
CA VAL A 89 6.37 1.70 -8.98
C VAL A 89 6.55 0.75 -7.80
N LYS A 90 7.74 0.73 -7.18
CA LYS A 90 8.04 -0.13 -6.02
C LYS A 90 7.05 0.08 -4.88
N SER A 91 6.76 1.33 -4.53
CA SER A 91 5.78 1.64 -3.48
C SER A 91 4.38 1.09 -3.80
N ALA A 92 3.98 1.04 -5.07
CA ALA A 92 2.69 0.49 -5.46
C ALA A 92 2.61 -1.04 -5.30
N TYR A 93 3.71 -1.77 -5.56
CA TYR A 93 3.78 -3.20 -5.26
C TYR A 93 3.62 -3.45 -3.76
N LEU A 94 4.32 -2.68 -2.93
CA LEU A 94 4.21 -2.79 -1.47
C LEU A 94 2.81 -2.43 -0.97
N THR A 95 2.21 -1.36 -1.50
CA THR A 95 0.81 -0.99 -1.20
C THR A 95 -0.15 -2.15 -1.54
N ALA A 96 0.08 -2.85 -2.65
CA ALA A 96 -0.72 -4.02 -3.04
C ALA A 96 -0.50 -5.19 -2.09
N LEU A 97 0.76 -5.54 -1.79
CA LEU A 97 1.14 -6.59 -0.85
C LEU A 97 0.57 -6.34 0.55
N GLY A 98 0.54 -5.10 1.02
CA GLY A 98 -0.09 -4.73 2.29
C GLY A 98 -1.60 -4.97 2.37
N LYS A 99 -2.27 -5.28 1.24
CA LYS A 99 -3.69 -5.67 1.20
C LYS A 99 -3.91 -7.18 1.18
N LEU A 100 -2.85 -7.96 0.99
CA LEU A 100 -2.85 -9.42 0.98
C LEU A 100 -2.39 -9.98 2.32
N ASP A 101 -2.56 -11.30 2.49
CA ASP A 101 -1.98 -12.01 3.63
C ASP A 101 -0.51 -12.34 3.37
N VAL A 102 0.37 -11.56 3.98
CA VAL A 102 1.82 -11.69 3.84
C VAL A 102 2.53 -12.13 5.12
N ARG A 103 1.82 -12.79 6.06
CA ARG A 103 2.38 -13.23 7.34
C ARG A 103 3.59 -14.13 7.17
N GLU A 104 3.58 -15.02 6.19
CA GLU A 104 4.69 -15.92 5.86
C GLU A 104 5.94 -15.18 5.34
N ASN A 105 5.75 -13.98 4.81
CA ASN A 105 6.81 -13.17 4.21
C ASN A 105 7.35 -12.07 5.17
N LEU A 106 6.98 -12.08 6.45
CA LEU A 106 7.33 -11.02 7.41
C LEU A 106 8.84 -10.77 7.50
N GLU A 107 9.63 -11.83 7.60
CA GLU A 107 11.09 -11.71 7.69
C GLU A 107 11.70 -11.13 6.40
N PHE A 108 11.14 -11.45 5.24
CA PHE A 108 11.53 -10.83 3.98
C PHE A 108 11.34 -9.31 4.04
N PHE A 109 10.18 -8.82 4.50
CA PHE A 109 9.93 -7.37 4.58
C PHE A 109 10.83 -6.67 5.60
N LYS A 110 11.13 -7.31 6.75
CA LYS A 110 12.07 -6.77 7.74
C LYS A 110 13.47 -6.62 7.17
N ASN A 111 13.98 -7.66 6.52
CA ASN A 111 15.30 -7.64 5.89
C ASN A 111 15.35 -6.57 4.80
N ARG A 112 14.33 -6.51 3.96
CA ARG A 112 14.24 -5.49 2.91
C ARG A 112 14.21 -4.08 3.46
N LEU A 113 13.49 -3.84 4.56
CA LEU A 113 13.48 -2.54 5.23
C LEU A 113 14.88 -2.11 5.69
N LEU A 114 15.66 -3.03 6.23
CA LEU A 114 17.04 -2.76 6.65
C LEU A 114 17.94 -2.42 5.45
N GLU A 115 17.81 -3.19 4.36
CA GLU A 115 18.55 -2.93 3.11
C GLU A 115 18.26 -1.52 2.57
N VAL A 116 16.97 -1.17 2.41
CA VAL A 116 16.55 0.11 1.84
C VAL A 116 16.98 1.28 2.73
N LYS A 117 16.93 1.15 4.06
CA LYS A 117 17.40 2.18 4.99
C LYS A 117 18.90 2.43 4.90
N ASN A 118 19.68 1.39 4.61
CA ASN A 118 21.15 1.48 4.50
C ASN A 118 21.62 1.86 3.09
N GLN A 119 20.73 1.86 2.10
CA GLN A 119 21.05 2.19 0.73
C GLN A 119 21.21 3.71 0.59
N GLN A 120 22.37 4.13 0.08
CA GLN A 120 22.57 5.53 -0.33
C GLN A 120 21.95 5.74 -1.71
N VAL A 121 21.06 6.71 -1.81
CA VAL A 121 20.43 7.10 -3.07
C VAL A 121 20.68 8.59 -3.37
N PRO A 122 20.68 9.00 -4.65
CA PRO A 122 20.74 10.41 -5.04
C PRO A 122 19.62 11.24 -4.41
N ALA A 123 19.83 12.53 -4.27
CA ALA A 123 18.86 13.43 -3.64
C ALA A 123 17.47 13.41 -4.29
N GLU A 124 17.43 13.29 -5.63
CA GLU A 124 16.19 13.17 -6.41
C GLU A 124 15.39 11.90 -6.14
N GLU A 125 16.04 10.83 -5.66
CA GLU A 125 15.44 9.53 -5.38
C GLU A 125 15.02 9.37 -3.92
N GLN A 126 15.49 10.23 -3.01
CA GLN A 126 15.24 10.12 -1.57
C GLN A 126 13.74 10.12 -1.23
N LYS A 127 12.93 10.87 -1.97
CA LYS A 127 11.47 10.85 -1.81
C LYS A 127 10.90 9.45 -2.03
N HIS A 128 11.31 8.78 -3.10
CA HIS A 128 10.80 7.45 -3.44
C HIS A 128 11.34 6.37 -2.50
N GLN A 129 12.58 6.50 -2.04
CA GLN A 129 13.12 5.66 -0.98
C GLN A 129 12.31 5.84 0.32
N GLY A 130 11.97 7.07 0.68
CA GLY A 130 11.11 7.36 1.83
C GLY A 130 9.71 6.74 1.70
N GLU A 131 9.12 6.75 0.50
CA GLU A 131 7.85 6.08 0.21
C GLU A 131 7.98 4.56 0.36
N GLU A 132 9.05 3.94 -0.15
CA GLU A 132 9.33 2.50 -0.02
C GLU A 132 9.48 2.10 1.46
N ILE A 133 10.26 2.85 2.24
CA ILE A 133 10.44 2.65 3.69
C ILE A 133 9.11 2.73 4.44
N ARG A 134 8.26 3.70 4.11
CA ARG A 134 6.95 3.86 4.74
C ARG A 134 6.05 2.66 4.49
N GLU A 135 5.91 2.23 3.23
CA GLU A 135 5.08 1.08 2.88
C GLU A 135 5.59 -0.22 3.53
N LEU A 136 6.92 -0.43 3.59
CA LEU A 136 7.51 -1.58 4.28
C LEU A 136 7.17 -1.57 5.78
N ASN A 137 7.29 -0.42 6.45
CA ASN A 137 6.90 -0.29 7.86
C ASN A 137 5.41 -0.58 8.05
N GLU A 138 4.52 -0.09 7.18
CA GLU A 138 3.08 -0.34 7.27
C GLU A 138 2.74 -1.83 7.14
N ILE A 139 3.39 -2.54 6.19
CA ILE A 139 3.22 -3.98 6.03
C ILE A 139 3.65 -4.72 7.30
N ILE A 140 4.84 -4.42 7.83
CA ILE A 140 5.40 -5.07 9.02
C ILE A 140 4.48 -4.84 10.21
N LEU A 141 4.11 -3.60 10.51
CA LEU A 141 3.23 -3.25 11.63
C LEU A 141 1.88 -3.95 11.54
N LYS A 142 1.28 -3.97 10.35
CA LYS A 142 0.01 -4.65 10.13
C LYS A 142 0.13 -6.16 10.32
N THR A 143 1.22 -6.76 9.83
CA THR A 143 1.45 -8.21 9.85
C THR A 143 1.77 -8.71 11.26
N GLU A 144 2.53 -7.94 12.04
CA GLU A 144 2.81 -8.24 13.45
C GLU A 144 1.59 -8.09 14.36
N GLY A 145 0.48 -7.59 13.83
CA GLY A 145 -0.71 -7.32 14.62
C GLY A 145 -0.46 -6.23 15.65
N ALA A 146 0.52 -5.34 15.39
CA ALA A 146 0.75 -4.19 16.23
C ALA A 146 -0.58 -3.43 16.35
N LYS A 147 -1.25 -3.62 17.48
CA LYS A 147 -2.36 -2.78 17.89
C LYS A 147 -1.85 -1.35 17.70
N LYS A 148 -2.66 -0.47 17.07
CA LYS A 148 -2.40 0.97 17.05
C LYS A 148 -1.66 1.29 18.33
N HIS A 149 -0.43 1.86 18.21
CA HIS A 149 0.40 2.11 19.38
C HIS A 149 -0.48 2.73 20.47
N GLN A 150 -0.86 1.92 21.46
CA GLN A 150 -1.31 2.49 22.69
C GLN A 150 -0.06 3.11 23.29
N PHE A 151 0.01 4.41 23.25
CA PHE A 151 1.02 5.16 23.97
C PHE A 151 0.93 4.72 25.42
N THR A 152 1.90 3.92 25.87
CA THR A 152 1.95 3.39 27.25
C THR A 152 2.50 4.42 28.24
N GLY A 153 2.75 5.63 27.75
CA GLY A 153 3.36 6.71 28.52
C GLY A 153 4.87 6.76 28.42
N PHE A 154 5.45 7.85 28.81
CA PHE A 154 6.88 7.96 29.02
C PHE A 154 7.22 7.40 30.41
N GLN A 155 8.31 6.65 30.53
CA GLN A 155 8.79 6.18 31.85
C GLN A 155 9.29 7.33 32.74
N MET A 156 9.53 8.50 32.14
CA MET A 156 9.93 9.75 32.82
C MET A 156 9.08 10.92 32.27
N PRO A 157 8.91 12.01 33.05
CA PRO A 157 8.23 13.19 32.57
C PRO A 157 8.93 13.76 31.33
N HIS A 158 8.17 14.01 30.27
CA HIS A 158 8.65 14.60 29.03
C HIS A 158 7.75 15.77 28.64
N GLU A 159 8.36 16.76 27.98
CA GLU A 159 7.62 17.80 27.31
C GLU A 159 7.26 17.36 25.90
N MET A 160 6.01 17.57 25.52
CA MET A 160 5.48 17.28 24.19
C MET A 160 4.88 18.53 23.57
N LEU A 161 5.20 18.78 22.30
CA LEU A 161 4.52 19.79 21.51
C LEU A 161 3.36 19.12 20.74
N LEU A 162 2.12 19.47 21.09
CA LEU A 162 0.93 19.05 20.38
C LEU A 162 0.53 20.11 19.37
N LEU A 163 0.58 19.76 18.09
CA LEU A 163 0.08 20.60 17.01
C LEU A 163 -1.37 20.22 16.71
N THR A 164 -2.28 21.14 16.96
CA THR A 164 -3.70 20.99 16.69
C THR A 164 -4.22 22.17 15.87
N ASN A 165 -5.26 21.96 15.07
CA ASN A 165 -5.93 23.07 14.41
C ASN A 165 -6.75 23.89 15.42
N ARG A 166 -7.09 25.12 15.03
CA ARG A 166 -7.77 26.07 15.92
C ARG A 166 -9.12 25.55 16.42
N GLU A 167 -9.85 24.81 15.58
CA GLU A 167 -11.18 24.30 15.90
C GLU A 167 -11.15 23.12 16.87
N GLN A 168 -10.10 22.30 16.83
CA GLN A 168 -9.94 21.11 17.70
C GLN A 168 -9.18 21.40 18.99
N ARG A 169 -8.70 22.62 19.19
CA ARG A 169 -7.84 22.97 20.33
C ARG A 169 -8.47 22.64 21.68
N GLU A 170 -9.73 23.01 21.89
CA GLU A 170 -10.41 22.81 23.16
C GLU A 170 -10.65 21.32 23.46
N VAL A 171 -11.00 20.54 22.43
CA VAL A 171 -11.14 19.07 22.54
C VAL A 171 -9.79 18.45 22.92
N THR A 172 -8.74 18.79 22.22
CA THR A 172 -7.38 18.29 22.51
C THR A 172 -6.93 18.67 23.93
N LEU A 173 -7.20 19.89 24.38
CA LEU A 173 -6.87 20.33 25.74
C LEU A 173 -7.65 19.57 26.81
N SER A 174 -8.92 19.24 26.55
CA SER A 174 -9.74 18.41 27.44
C SER A 174 -9.17 17.00 27.56
N GLU A 175 -8.88 16.36 26.43
CA GLU A 175 -8.31 15.01 26.38
C GLU A 175 -6.95 14.93 27.09
N VAL A 176 -6.08 15.93 26.87
CA VAL A 176 -4.75 15.98 27.52
C VAL A 176 -4.87 16.11 29.06
N LYS A 177 -5.86 16.85 29.54
CA LYS A 177 -6.14 16.98 30.99
C LYS A 177 -6.68 15.68 31.58
N GLU A 178 -7.56 14.96 30.84
CA GLU A 178 -8.11 13.68 31.28
C GLU A 178 -7.05 12.61 31.50
N ILE A 179 -5.96 12.63 30.72
CA ILE A 179 -4.80 11.73 30.91
C ILE A 179 -3.81 12.23 31.99
N GLY A 180 -4.15 13.29 32.72
CA GLY A 180 -3.37 13.80 33.85
C GLY A 180 -2.15 14.62 33.46
N ALA A 181 -2.01 15.08 32.22
CA ALA A 181 -0.91 15.92 31.79
C ALA A 181 -1.14 17.40 32.14
N SER A 182 -0.09 18.13 32.53
CA SER A 182 -0.11 19.58 32.71
C SER A 182 0.14 20.28 31.36
N VAL A 183 -0.69 21.27 31.07
CA VAL A 183 -0.58 22.05 29.83
C VAL A 183 0.03 23.41 30.14
N GLN A 184 1.20 23.71 29.54
CA GLN A 184 1.76 25.05 29.49
C GLN A 184 1.19 25.77 28.25
N ARG A 185 0.77 27.03 28.43
CA ARG A 185 0.20 27.85 27.33
C ARG A 185 1.28 28.68 26.65
#